data_d06f8e8dc6e0093ace4e261b9694a2ad
#
_entry.id   d06f8e8dc6e0093ace4e261b9694a2ad
#
_cell.length_a   1.000
_cell.length_b   1.000
_cell.length_c   1.000
_cell.angle_alpha   90.00
_cell.angle_beta   90.00
_cell.angle_gamma   90.00
#
_symmetry.space_group_name_H-M   'P 1'
#
loop_
_entity.id
_entity.type
_entity.pdbx_description
1 polymer ?
#
loop_
_entity_poly.entity_id
_entity_poly.type
_entity_poly.pdbx_seq_one_letter_code
_entity_poly.pdbx_strand_id
1 'polypeptide(L)'
;ESMEDKMEKLINREQLAGMNIHYLFYSLEYFLDAQKEAGFKTIELWPGTPHFFLSYIEYSDCKHVRKLLDERDLTVKVITPENCTYQYQFAAQEKEQFEKSMAYFKKALDAGEELGVETMAINSGWGYWNEDREEAWKRSREMLSVLAEYAKTKNIRLAMESLRPQESNLATTVYDVKRMLDEVNHPNLKAMIDTTAMGVAGETIDQWFDILGDDIIHMHFIDGNPYGHLIWGDGTHNLEEFLKAINRHGYKGYLGQEITEFDYFKDPARADKQNMKAYETFIR
;
A
#
# COMPACT_ATOMS: atom_id res chain seq x y z
N GLU A 1 -7.51 -4.00 38.14
CA GLU A 1 -6.96 -3.80 36.80
C GLU A 1 -7.38 -4.96 35.90
N SER A 2 -8.13 -4.68 34.85
CA SER A 2 -8.57 -5.70 33.89
C SER A 2 -7.35 -6.26 33.11
N MET A 3 -7.48 -7.45 32.50
CA MET A 3 -6.42 -7.98 31.63
C MET A 3 -6.09 -7.01 30.47
N GLU A 4 -7.05 -6.18 30.05
CA GLU A 4 -6.87 -5.15 29.02
C GLU A 4 -5.93 -4.02 29.46
N ASP A 5 -5.93 -3.67 30.76
CA ASP A 5 -5.04 -2.63 31.32
C ASP A 5 -3.56 -3.06 31.37
N LYS A 6 -3.26 -4.35 31.12
CA LYS A 6 -1.89 -4.88 31.13
C LYS A 6 -1.26 -4.99 29.75
N MET A 7 -2.01 -4.75 28.65
CA MET A 7 -1.47 -4.84 27.31
C MET A 7 -0.66 -3.58 26.96
N GLU A 8 0.48 -3.80 26.34
CA GLU A 8 1.36 -2.74 25.90
C GLU A 8 0.71 -1.91 24.80
N LYS A 9 0.75 -0.58 24.92
CA LYS A 9 0.25 0.35 23.91
C LYS A 9 1.34 0.56 22.86
N LEU A 10 1.10 0.11 21.65
CA LEU A 10 2.13 -0.05 20.62
C LEU A 10 2.00 0.92 19.44
N ILE A 11 0.78 1.42 19.18
CA ILE A 11 0.50 2.27 17.99
C ILE A 11 -0.40 3.45 18.36
N ASN A 12 -0.38 4.46 17.48
CA ASN A 12 -1.37 5.53 17.48
C ASN A 12 -2.46 5.22 16.45
N ARG A 13 -3.68 5.64 16.73
CA ARG A 13 -4.84 5.41 15.84
C ARG A 13 -4.61 5.97 14.43
N GLU A 14 -3.96 7.11 14.33
CA GLU A 14 -3.65 7.79 13.06
C GLU A 14 -2.72 6.98 12.14
N GLN A 15 -1.99 6.00 12.67
CA GLN A 15 -1.15 5.11 11.86
C GLN A 15 -1.98 4.10 11.06
N LEU A 16 -3.18 3.77 11.51
CA LEU A 16 -4.06 2.84 10.82
C LEU A 16 -4.73 3.53 9.64
N ALA A 17 -4.39 3.11 8.43
CA ALA A 17 -4.92 3.68 7.20
C ALA A 17 -5.89 2.70 6.54
N GLY A 18 -7.17 3.08 6.49
CA GLY A 18 -8.19 2.27 5.80
C GLY A 18 -8.11 2.40 4.29
N MET A 19 -8.34 1.31 3.58
CA MET A 19 -8.33 1.26 2.11
C MET A 19 -9.69 0.87 1.55
N ASN A 20 -9.97 1.30 0.33
CA ASN A 20 -11.29 1.19 -0.29
C ASN A 20 -11.45 0.02 -1.27
N ILE A 21 -10.47 -0.89 -1.40
CA ILE A 21 -10.52 -1.98 -2.39
C ILE A 21 -11.72 -2.91 -2.16
N HIS A 22 -11.94 -3.35 -0.94
CA HIS A 22 -13.05 -4.25 -0.60
C HIS A 22 -14.42 -3.57 -0.56
N TYR A 23 -14.46 -2.26 -0.82
CA TYR A 23 -15.69 -1.50 -1.03
C TYR A 23 -16.05 -1.33 -2.52
N LEU A 24 -15.49 -2.14 -3.40
CA LEU A 24 -15.64 -2.02 -4.86
C LEU A 24 -17.10 -1.87 -5.31
N PHE A 25 -18.04 -2.53 -4.66
CA PHE A 25 -19.46 -2.52 -5.00
C PHE A 25 -20.29 -1.50 -4.22
N TYR A 26 -19.63 -0.60 -3.51
CA TYR A 26 -20.24 0.45 -2.70
C TYR A 26 -19.72 1.82 -3.15
N SER A 27 -20.43 2.88 -2.82
CA SER A 27 -19.98 4.24 -3.15
C SER A 27 -18.78 4.66 -2.32
N LEU A 28 -18.03 5.63 -2.82
CA LEU A 28 -16.92 6.23 -2.07
C LEU A 28 -17.41 6.84 -0.75
N GLU A 29 -18.56 7.51 -0.77
CA GLU A 29 -19.17 8.10 0.43
C GLU A 29 -19.51 7.04 1.47
N TYR A 30 -20.04 5.90 1.05
CA TYR A 30 -20.30 4.78 1.97
C TYR A 30 -19.00 4.27 2.62
N PHE A 31 -17.93 4.13 1.84
CA PHE A 31 -16.62 3.76 2.37
C PHE A 31 -16.13 4.76 3.43
N LEU A 32 -16.16 6.04 3.12
CA LEU A 32 -15.68 7.09 4.03
C LEU A 32 -16.51 7.15 5.32
N ASP A 33 -17.82 7.01 5.23
CA ASP A 33 -18.71 6.93 6.39
C ASP A 33 -18.37 5.70 7.26
N ALA A 34 -18.15 4.55 6.62
CA ALA A 34 -17.78 3.33 7.32
C ALA A 34 -16.42 3.44 8.02
N GLN A 35 -15.44 4.12 7.40
CA GLN A 35 -14.13 4.35 8.01
C GLN A 35 -14.27 5.21 9.27
N LYS A 36 -15.00 6.30 9.18
CA LYS A 36 -15.25 7.16 10.34
C LYS A 36 -15.96 6.40 11.47
N GLU A 37 -16.99 5.64 11.15
CA GLU A 37 -17.73 4.84 12.13
C GLU A 37 -16.86 3.76 12.78
N ALA A 38 -15.97 3.11 12.03
CA ALA A 38 -15.03 2.12 12.54
C ALA A 38 -13.89 2.73 13.38
N GLY A 39 -13.71 4.05 13.34
CA GLY A 39 -12.70 4.77 14.13
C GLY A 39 -11.39 5.06 13.39
N PHE A 40 -11.33 4.88 12.08
CA PHE A 40 -10.19 5.32 11.28
C PHE A 40 -10.18 6.85 11.15
N LYS A 41 -8.97 7.41 11.08
CA LYS A 41 -8.75 8.84 10.82
C LYS A 41 -7.94 9.06 9.55
N THR A 42 -7.24 8.04 9.10
CA THR A 42 -6.32 8.07 7.97
C THR A 42 -6.80 7.13 6.88
N ILE A 43 -6.63 7.55 5.64
CA ILE A 43 -7.01 6.80 4.44
C ILE A 43 -5.76 6.56 3.59
N GLU A 44 -5.64 5.35 3.10
CA GLU A 44 -4.83 5.00 1.93
C GLU A 44 -5.79 4.79 0.76
N LEU A 45 -5.74 5.71 -0.21
CA LEU A 45 -6.68 5.68 -1.33
C LEU A 45 -6.18 4.76 -2.44
N TRP A 46 -6.99 3.75 -2.77
CA TRP A 46 -6.89 3.02 -4.01
C TRP A 46 -7.73 3.74 -5.07
N PRO A 47 -7.09 4.39 -6.07
CA PRO A 47 -7.82 5.15 -7.07
C PRO A 47 -8.30 4.24 -8.20
N GLY A 48 -9.22 3.34 -7.86
CA GLY A 48 -9.84 2.39 -8.77
C GLY A 48 -11.29 2.73 -9.08
N THR A 49 -11.78 2.19 -10.18
CA THR A 49 -13.19 2.27 -10.56
C THR A 49 -14.02 1.43 -9.57
N PRO A 50 -15.17 1.91 -9.08
CA PRO A 50 -15.87 3.14 -9.51
C PRO A 50 -15.58 4.38 -8.67
N HIS A 51 -14.70 4.30 -7.67
CA HIS A 51 -14.50 5.37 -6.69
C HIS A 51 -13.76 6.58 -7.26
N PHE A 52 -12.63 6.33 -7.90
CA PHE A 52 -11.77 7.36 -8.45
C PHE A 52 -10.77 6.74 -9.42
N PHE A 53 -11.04 6.80 -10.72
CA PHE A 53 -10.22 6.12 -11.71
C PHE A 53 -9.37 7.08 -12.53
N LEU A 54 -8.05 6.99 -12.38
CA LEU A 54 -7.08 7.97 -12.90
C LEU A 54 -7.00 8.05 -14.43
N SER A 55 -7.35 6.99 -15.16
CA SER A 55 -7.20 6.96 -16.62
C SER A 55 -8.03 8.01 -17.35
N TYR A 56 -9.16 8.42 -16.80
CA TYR A 56 -10.09 9.36 -17.43
C TYR A 56 -10.77 10.33 -16.47
N ILE A 57 -10.30 10.43 -15.24
CA ILE A 57 -10.82 11.37 -14.25
C ILE A 57 -10.02 12.66 -14.31
N GLU A 58 -10.72 13.79 -14.28
CA GLU A 58 -10.14 15.13 -14.25
C GLU A 58 -9.69 15.51 -12.84
N TYR A 59 -8.73 16.45 -12.73
CA TYR A 59 -8.27 16.93 -11.43
C TYR A 59 -9.37 17.60 -10.59
N SER A 60 -10.43 18.08 -11.23
CA SER A 60 -11.61 18.58 -10.51
C SER A 60 -12.19 17.54 -9.55
N ASP A 61 -12.03 16.27 -9.84
CA ASP A 61 -12.53 15.19 -9.00
C ASP A 61 -11.73 15.07 -7.69
N CYS A 62 -10.46 15.46 -7.68
CA CYS A 62 -9.67 15.57 -6.45
C CYS A 62 -10.30 16.56 -5.46
N LYS A 63 -10.85 17.67 -5.94
CA LYS A 63 -11.55 18.65 -5.09
C LYS A 63 -12.80 18.03 -4.47
N HIS A 64 -13.54 17.23 -5.23
CA HIS A 64 -14.71 16.53 -4.72
C HIS A 64 -14.31 15.50 -3.65
N VAL A 65 -13.30 14.71 -3.90
CA VAL A 65 -12.78 13.73 -2.93
C VAL A 65 -12.30 14.43 -1.66
N ARG A 66 -11.56 15.54 -1.79
CA ARG A 66 -11.11 16.34 -0.65
C ARG A 66 -12.28 16.85 0.18
N LYS A 67 -13.33 17.37 -0.47
CA LYS A 67 -14.53 17.80 0.23
C LYS A 67 -15.17 16.68 1.04
N LEU A 68 -15.30 15.48 0.45
CA LEU A 68 -15.85 14.32 1.15
C LEU A 68 -15.02 13.91 2.37
N LEU A 69 -13.69 14.00 2.26
CA LEU A 69 -12.77 13.73 3.36
C LEU A 69 -12.89 14.77 4.48
N ASP A 70 -12.89 16.05 4.11
CA ASP A 70 -12.97 17.17 5.06
C ASP A 70 -14.29 17.14 5.85
N GLU A 71 -15.40 16.83 5.20
CA GLU A 71 -16.73 16.71 5.83
C GLU A 71 -16.76 15.62 6.91
N ARG A 72 -15.83 14.65 6.85
CA ARG A 72 -15.75 13.50 7.76
C ARG A 72 -14.53 13.54 8.69
N ASP A 73 -13.76 14.60 8.63
CA ASP A 73 -12.51 14.73 9.39
C ASP A 73 -11.54 13.56 9.14
N LEU A 74 -11.43 13.16 7.86
CA LEU A 74 -10.54 12.13 7.38
C LEU A 74 -9.40 12.74 6.55
N THR A 75 -8.22 12.14 6.63
CA THR A 75 -7.04 12.59 5.90
C THR A 75 -6.50 11.45 5.04
N VAL A 76 -6.27 11.71 3.74
CA VAL A 76 -5.56 10.75 2.90
C VAL A 76 -4.06 11.01 2.97
N LYS A 77 -3.26 9.97 3.21
CA LYS A 77 -1.80 10.07 3.36
C LYS A 77 -1.03 9.24 2.35
N VAL A 78 -1.66 8.24 1.77
CA VAL A 78 -1.05 7.33 0.81
C VAL A 78 -2.00 7.11 -0.36
N ILE A 79 -1.45 7.10 -1.57
CA ILE A 79 -2.17 6.72 -2.80
C ILE A 79 -1.54 5.44 -3.36
N THR A 80 -2.39 4.49 -3.77
CA THR A 80 -1.97 3.18 -4.24
C THR A 80 -2.66 2.88 -5.57
N PRO A 81 -2.09 3.36 -6.70
CA PRO A 81 -2.72 3.23 -8.00
C PRO A 81 -2.88 1.76 -8.40
N GLU A 82 -4.02 1.47 -9.03
CA GLU A 82 -4.29 0.13 -9.54
C GLU A 82 -3.24 -0.28 -10.57
N ASN A 83 -2.68 -1.46 -10.38
CA ASN A 83 -1.64 -2.02 -11.24
C ASN A 83 -1.59 -3.55 -11.04
N CYS A 84 -0.43 -4.16 -11.14
CA CYS A 84 -0.17 -5.59 -11.00
C CYS A 84 -0.37 -6.34 -12.31
N THR A 85 -1.45 -7.09 -12.45
CA THR A 85 -1.67 -7.99 -13.58
C THR A 85 -2.48 -7.34 -14.72
N TYR A 86 -2.81 -6.08 -14.59
CA TYR A 86 -3.65 -5.36 -15.56
C TYR A 86 -2.83 -4.51 -16.52
N GLN A 87 -3.52 -3.62 -17.22
CA GLN A 87 -2.95 -2.88 -18.35
C GLN A 87 -1.83 -1.91 -17.98
N TYR A 88 -1.83 -1.37 -16.76
CA TYR A 88 -0.77 -0.47 -16.28
C TYR A 88 0.18 -1.22 -15.38
N GLN A 89 1.46 -1.25 -15.73
CA GLN A 89 2.48 -1.91 -14.92
C GLN A 89 3.87 -1.30 -15.19
N PHE A 90 4.81 -1.54 -14.27
CA PHE A 90 6.08 -0.82 -14.21
C PHE A 90 7.17 -1.35 -15.15
N ALA A 91 6.98 -2.49 -15.82
CA ALA A 91 7.99 -3.13 -16.64
C ALA A 91 7.49 -3.56 -18.03
N ALA A 92 6.46 -2.90 -18.55
CA ALA A 92 5.86 -3.25 -19.84
C ALA A 92 6.88 -3.29 -20.95
N GLN A 93 6.85 -4.36 -21.75
CA GLN A 93 7.79 -4.57 -22.87
C GLN A 93 7.44 -3.69 -24.06
N GLU A 94 6.16 -3.59 -24.39
CA GLU A 94 5.69 -2.82 -25.54
C GLU A 94 5.85 -1.32 -25.22
N LYS A 95 6.51 -0.61 -26.16
CA LYS A 95 6.83 0.81 -25.98
C LYS A 95 5.59 1.66 -25.66
N GLU A 96 4.51 1.46 -26.41
CA GLU A 96 3.27 2.20 -26.20
C GLU A 96 2.69 1.94 -24.78
N GLN A 97 2.70 0.68 -24.36
CA GLN A 97 2.20 0.31 -23.03
C GLN A 97 3.09 0.85 -21.91
N PHE A 98 4.39 0.86 -22.10
CA PHE A 98 5.35 1.46 -21.17
C PHE A 98 5.09 2.96 -21.01
N GLU A 99 4.91 3.68 -22.11
CA GLU A 99 4.63 5.13 -22.10
C GLU A 99 3.26 5.45 -21.46
N LYS A 100 2.23 4.65 -21.76
CA LYS A 100 0.90 4.81 -21.14
C LYS A 100 0.92 4.52 -19.64
N SER A 101 1.65 3.50 -19.23
CA SER A 101 1.84 3.18 -17.80
C SER A 101 2.55 4.32 -17.06
N MET A 102 3.61 4.86 -17.65
CA MET A 102 4.33 6.00 -17.08
C MET A 102 3.40 7.22 -16.92
N ALA A 103 2.61 7.54 -17.95
CA ALA A 103 1.66 8.65 -17.90
C ALA A 103 0.59 8.43 -16.81
N TYR A 104 0.10 7.21 -16.67
CA TYR A 104 -0.86 6.82 -15.64
C TYR A 104 -0.28 7.01 -14.23
N PHE A 105 0.93 6.53 -13.96
CA PHE A 105 1.56 6.68 -12.65
C PHE A 105 1.94 8.13 -12.33
N LYS A 106 2.33 8.92 -13.33
CA LYS A 106 2.53 10.37 -13.16
C LYS A 106 1.22 11.06 -12.78
N LYS A 107 0.12 10.68 -13.42
CA LYS A 107 -1.21 11.21 -13.08
C LYS A 107 -1.61 10.86 -11.65
N ALA A 108 -1.25 9.66 -11.19
CA ALA A 108 -1.44 9.27 -9.79
C ALA A 108 -0.66 10.18 -8.83
N LEU A 109 0.58 10.54 -9.16
CA LEU A 109 1.39 11.47 -8.39
C LEU A 109 0.79 12.88 -8.39
N ASP A 110 0.27 13.35 -9.52
CA ASP A 110 -0.41 14.64 -9.62
C ASP A 110 -1.66 14.69 -8.74
N ALA A 111 -2.49 13.65 -8.80
CA ALA A 111 -3.65 13.51 -7.93
C ALA A 111 -3.26 13.42 -6.45
N GLY A 112 -2.20 12.68 -6.16
CA GLY A 112 -1.65 12.55 -4.81
C GLY A 112 -1.21 13.90 -4.23
N GLU A 113 -0.56 14.74 -5.02
CA GLU A 113 -0.17 16.10 -4.61
C GLU A 113 -1.41 16.92 -4.24
N GLU A 114 -2.44 16.92 -5.07
CA GLU A 114 -3.69 17.65 -4.79
C GLU A 114 -4.41 17.13 -3.54
N LEU A 115 -4.36 15.84 -3.28
CA LEU A 115 -4.97 15.22 -2.10
C LEU A 115 -4.10 15.33 -0.84
N GLY A 116 -2.85 15.78 -0.96
CA GLY A 116 -1.94 15.96 0.17
C GLY A 116 -1.28 14.66 0.65
N VAL A 117 -1.14 13.66 -0.22
CA VAL A 117 -0.47 12.40 0.16
C VAL A 117 1.03 12.60 0.32
N GLU A 118 1.63 11.78 1.17
CA GLU A 118 3.07 11.78 1.44
C GLU A 118 3.79 10.67 0.66
N THR A 119 3.08 9.61 0.32
CA THR A 119 3.62 8.38 -0.23
C THR A 119 2.72 7.81 -1.32
N MET A 120 3.34 7.29 -2.39
CA MET A 120 2.66 6.45 -3.38
C MET A 120 3.24 5.05 -3.33
N ALA A 121 2.39 4.06 -3.12
CA ALA A 121 2.79 2.66 -3.16
C ALA A 121 2.98 2.20 -4.61
N ILE A 122 4.09 1.52 -4.86
CA ILE A 122 4.46 0.99 -6.18
C ILE A 122 5.05 -0.42 -6.03
N ASN A 123 5.32 -1.05 -7.15
CA ASN A 123 6.04 -2.32 -7.21
C ASN A 123 6.93 -2.38 -8.46
N SER A 124 7.55 -3.53 -8.73
CA SER A 124 8.46 -3.69 -9.85
C SER A 124 7.77 -3.99 -11.19
N GLY A 125 6.46 -4.24 -11.19
CA GLY A 125 5.80 -4.80 -12.37
C GLY A 125 6.22 -6.24 -12.66
N TRP A 126 6.06 -6.66 -13.90
CA TRP A 126 6.38 -8.03 -14.33
C TRP A 126 6.87 -8.04 -15.77
N GLY A 127 7.69 -9.04 -16.09
CA GLY A 127 8.09 -9.33 -17.47
C GLY A 127 7.39 -10.58 -18.00
N TYR A 128 7.37 -10.75 -19.31
CA TYR A 128 6.89 -12.00 -19.89
C TYR A 128 7.78 -13.17 -19.43
N TRP A 129 7.19 -14.30 -19.15
CA TRP A 129 7.93 -15.48 -18.68
C TRP A 129 8.82 -16.09 -19.78
N ASN A 130 8.57 -15.72 -21.04
CA ASN A 130 9.37 -16.13 -22.19
C ASN A 130 10.37 -15.06 -22.68
N GLU A 131 10.58 -14.01 -21.90
CA GLU A 131 11.65 -13.05 -22.12
C GLU A 131 12.76 -13.19 -21.08
N ASP A 132 13.91 -12.57 -21.32
CA ASP A 132 14.96 -12.46 -20.34
C ASP A 132 14.49 -11.58 -19.16
N ARG A 133 14.50 -12.16 -17.95
CA ARG A 133 14.12 -11.46 -16.72
C ARG A 133 14.91 -10.16 -16.52
N GLU A 134 16.19 -10.15 -16.85
CA GLU A 134 17.04 -8.97 -16.68
C GLU A 134 16.65 -7.82 -17.63
N GLU A 135 16.12 -8.12 -18.80
CA GLU A 135 15.59 -7.07 -19.69
C GLU A 135 14.33 -6.43 -19.12
N ALA A 136 13.43 -7.23 -18.54
CA ALA A 136 12.26 -6.70 -17.83
C ALA A 136 12.68 -5.90 -16.57
N TRP A 137 13.68 -6.38 -15.84
CA TRP A 137 14.25 -5.68 -14.70
C TRP A 137 14.78 -4.28 -15.06
N LYS A 138 15.50 -4.18 -16.17
CA LYS A 138 16.01 -2.89 -16.67
C LYS A 138 14.88 -1.92 -16.99
N ARG A 139 13.79 -2.40 -17.61
CA ARG A 139 12.62 -1.56 -17.90
C ARG A 139 11.95 -1.05 -16.61
N SER A 140 11.82 -1.93 -15.62
CA SER A 140 11.32 -1.55 -14.30
C SER A 140 12.20 -0.46 -13.66
N ARG A 141 13.51 -0.67 -13.67
CA ARG A 141 14.47 0.31 -13.14
C ARG A 141 14.37 1.66 -13.85
N GLU A 142 14.24 1.66 -15.17
CA GLU A 142 14.04 2.89 -15.96
C GLU A 142 12.75 3.61 -15.56
N MET A 143 11.63 2.90 -15.51
CA MET A 143 10.35 3.45 -15.10
C MET A 143 10.42 4.05 -13.71
N LEU A 144 10.95 3.31 -12.75
CA LEU A 144 11.04 3.75 -11.36
C LEU A 144 11.99 4.94 -11.18
N SER A 145 13.06 5.01 -11.96
CA SER A 145 13.97 6.16 -11.97
C SER A 145 13.26 7.43 -12.41
N VAL A 146 12.49 7.37 -13.48
CA VAL A 146 11.71 8.51 -13.98
C VAL A 146 10.62 8.90 -12.99
N LEU A 147 9.90 7.94 -12.46
CA LEU A 147 8.81 8.21 -11.49
C LEU A 147 9.35 8.76 -10.17
N ALA A 148 10.51 8.31 -9.69
CA ALA A 148 11.13 8.84 -8.48
C ALA A 148 11.51 10.33 -8.64
N GLU A 149 12.07 10.70 -9.80
CA GLU A 149 12.38 12.10 -10.10
C GLU A 149 11.11 12.95 -10.20
N TYR A 150 10.06 12.44 -10.83
CA TYR A 150 8.77 13.12 -10.90
C TYR A 150 8.12 13.27 -9.51
N ALA A 151 8.16 12.21 -8.71
CA ALA A 151 7.64 12.23 -7.34
C ALA A 151 8.35 13.27 -6.46
N LYS A 152 9.65 13.46 -6.65
CA LYS A 152 10.41 14.52 -5.98
C LYS A 152 9.82 15.90 -6.26
N THR A 153 9.41 16.18 -7.49
CA THR A 153 8.78 17.48 -7.86
C THR A 153 7.42 17.67 -7.17
N LYS A 154 6.79 16.61 -6.74
CA LYS A 154 5.50 16.61 -6.03
C LYS A 154 5.63 16.49 -4.51
N ASN A 155 6.86 16.43 -4.00
CA ASN A 155 7.15 16.17 -2.59
C ASN A 155 6.51 14.87 -2.08
N ILE A 156 6.53 13.85 -2.91
CA ILE A 156 6.02 12.49 -2.61
C ILE A 156 7.17 11.51 -2.72
N ARG A 157 7.19 10.50 -1.84
CA ARG A 157 8.12 9.38 -1.93
C ARG A 157 7.39 8.16 -2.46
N LEU A 158 8.08 7.37 -3.28
CA LEU A 158 7.61 6.07 -3.73
C LEU A 158 7.99 5.00 -2.71
N ALA A 159 7.06 4.14 -2.36
CA ALA A 159 7.30 2.99 -1.50
C ALA A 159 7.11 1.71 -2.33
N MET A 160 8.19 0.99 -2.57
CA MET A 160 8.18 -0.24 -3.37
C MET A 160 7.91 -1.45 -2.49
N GLU A 161 6.83 -2.17 -2.78
CA GLU A 161 6.54 -3.46 -2.17
C GLU A 161 7.13 -4.63 -2.97
N SER A 162 7.42 -5.74 -2.30
CA SER A 162 7.59 -7.02 -2.96
C SER A 162 6.23 -7.61 -3.30
N LEU A 163 6.18 -8.47 -4.32
CA LEU A 163 4.96 -9.13 -4.76
C LEU A 163 5.08 -10.66 -4.60
N ARG A 164 3.93 -11.32 -4.57
CA ARG A 164 3.91 -12.78 -4.63
C ARG A 164 4.33 -13.26 -6.03
N PRO A 165 4.91 -14.47 -6.15
CA PRO A 165 5.28 -15.01 -7.47
C PRO A 165 4.14 -15.10 -8.48
N GLN A 166 2.88 -15.13 -8.02
CA GLN A 166 1.70 -15.10 -8.88
C GLN A 166 1.46 -13.73 -9.54
N GLU A 167 2.06 -12.68 -9.00
CA GLU A 167 1.85 -11.28 -9.42
C GLU A 167 3.05 -10.72 -10.17
N SER A 168 4.24 -11.27 -9.93
CA SER A 168 5.48 -10.77 -10.53
C SER A 168 6.55 -11.85 -10.58
N ASN A 169 7.39 -11.77 -11.59
CA ASN A 169 8.64 -12.53 -11.71
C ASN A 169 9.87 -11.63 -11.48
N LEU A 170 9.69 -10.42 -10.99
CA LEU A 170 10.77 -9.47 -10.71
C LEU A 170 11.06 -9.35 -9.23
N ALA A 171 10.52 -8.37 -8.53
CA ALA A 171 10.82 -8.18 -7.11
C ALA A 171 9.82 -8.95 -6.22
N THR A 172 10.22 -10.12 -5.75
CA THR A 172 9.40 -11.00 -4.90
C THR A 172 10.01 -11.24 -3.51
N THR A 173 11.19 -10.69 -3.24
CA THR A 173 11.88 -10.83 -1.96
C THR A 173 12.43 -9.49 -1.48
N VAL A 174 12.80 -9.43 -0.20
CA VAL A 174 13.48 -8.25 0.37
C VAL A 174 14.79 -7.94 -0.35
N TYR A 175 15.50 -8.97 -0.82
CA TYR A 175 16.76 -8.81 -1.55
C TYR A 175 16.55 -8.17 -2.92
N ASP A 176 15.46 -8.51 -3.59
CA ASP A 176 15.09 -7.89 -4.88
C ASP A 176 14.74 -6.41 -4.68
N VAL A 177 13.99 -6.08 -3.63
CA VAL A 177 13.68 -4.68 -3.29
C VAL A 177 14.96 -3.90 -3.00
N LYS A 178 15.84 -4.45 -2.18
CA LYS A 178 17.16 -3.85 -1.88
C LYS A 178 17.96 -3.60 -3.15
N ARG A 179 18.02 -4.58 -4.05
CA ARG A 179 18.70 -4.46 -5.35
C ARG A 179 18.14 -3.30 -6.16
N MET A 180 16.81 -3.20 -6.27
CA MET A 180 16.19 -2.12 -7.05
C MET A 180 16.47 -0.75 -6.46
N LEU A 181 16.37 -0.60 -5.16
CA LEU A 181 16.69 0.65 -4.48
C LEU A 181 18.16 1.07 -4.71
N ASP A 182 19.08 0.13 -4.62
CA ASP A 182 20.51 0.39 -4.84
C ASP A 182 20.80 0.78 -6.28
N GLU A 183 20.19 0.10 -7.26
CA GLU A 183 20.41 0.36 -8.69
C GLU A 183 19.79 1.68 -9.14
N VAL A 184 18.57 2.00 -8.69
CA VAL A 184 17.93 3.30 -8.99
C VAL A 184 18.66 4.43 -8.25
N ASN A 185 19.02 4.20 -7.01
CA ASN A 185 19.77 5.15 -6.17
C ASN A 185 19.18 6.57 -6.19
N HIS A 186 17.90 6.68 -5.86
CA HIS A 186 17.21 7.96 -5.81
C HIS A 186 16.55 8.17 -4.43
N PRO A 187 16.66 9.36 -3.82
CA PRO A 187 16.13 9.60 -2.47
C PRO A 187 14.60 9.47 -2.36
N ASN A 188 13.87 9.57 -3.47
CA ASN A 188 12.42 9.43 -3.48
C ASN A 188 11.95 8.00 -3.82
N LEU A 189 12.85 7.03 -4.03
CA LEU A 189 12.49 5.62 -4.08
C LEU A 189 12.86 4.95 -2.77
N LYS A 190 11.84 4.50 -2.07
CA LYS A 190 11.93 3.83 -0.77
C LYS A 190 11.23 2.48 -0.83
N ALA A 191 11.14 1.79 0.30
CA ALA A 191 10.56 0.47 0.40
C ALA A 191 9.32 0.47 1.30
N MET A 192 8.49 -0.54 1.12
CA MET A 192 7.43 -0.89 2.05
C MET A 192 7.33 -2.41 2.23
N ILE A 193 6.80 -2.82 3.36
CA ILE A 193 6.48 -4.22 3.63
C ILE A 193 5.02 -4.46 3.27
N ASP A 194 4.74 -5.48 2.45
CA ASP A 194 3.43 -6.13 2.39
C ASP A 194 3.54 -7.43 3.18
N THR A 195 2.80 -7.54 4.28
CA THR A 195 2.93 -8.68 5.19
C THR A 195 2.52 -10.01 4.55
N THR A 196 1.65 -9.99 3.53
CA THR A 196 1.30 -11.20 2.76
C THR A 196 2.46 -11.62 1.86
N ALA A 197 2.99 -10.73 1.04
CA ALA A 197 4.12 -11.05 0.17
C ALA A 197 5.35 -11.46 0.99
N MET A 198 5.61 -10.77 2.10
CA MET A 198 6.66 -11.13 3.05
C MET A 198 6.48 -12.56 3.58
N GLY A 199 5.27 -12.89 4.03
CA GLY A 199 4.98 -14.22 4.55
C GLY A 199 5.09 -15.33 3.51
N VAL A 200 4.63 -15.09 2.28
CA VAL A 200 4.76 -16.03 1.15
C VAL A 200 6.24 -16.28 0.81
N ALA A 201 7.09 -15.27 0.91
CA ALA A 201 8.53 -15.39 0.70
C ALA A 201 9.26 -16.07 1.88
N GLY A 202 8.57 -16.35 2.98
CA GLY A 202 9.18 -16.92 4.18
C GLY A 202 10.05 -15.94 4.96
N GLU A 203 9.80 -14.65 4.80
CA GLU A 203 10.58 -13.57 5.43
C GLU A 203 9.86 -13.02 6.67
N THR A 204 10.60 -12.28 7.49
CA THR A 204 10.11 -11.67 8.73
C THR A 204 10.26 -10.15 8.70
N ILE A 205 9.50 -9.46 9.53
CA ILE A 205 9.61 -8.01 9.71
C ILE A 205 11.03 -7.64 10.15
N ASP A 206 11.62 -8.37 11.10
CA ASP A 206 12.98 -8.10 11.56
C ASP A 206 13.99 -8.19 10.41
N GLN A 207 13.89 -9.21 9.55
CA GLN A 207 14.75 -9.36 8.38
C GLN A 207 14.64 -8.17 7.42
N TRP A 208 13.42 -7.68 7.17
CA TRP A 208 13.19 -6.51 6.33
C TRP A 208 13.87 -5.27 6.89
N PHE A 209 13.73 -5.00 8.17
CA PHE A 209 14.39 -3.85 8.81
C PHE A 209 15.89 -4.02 8.90
N ASP A 210 16.40 -5.23 9.12
CA ASP A 210 17.85 -5.48 9.13
C ASP A 210 18.51 -5.18 7.78
N ILE A 211 17.80 -5.41 6.67
CA ILE A 211 18.30 -5.22 5.32
C ILE A 211 18.05 -3.79 4.81
N LEU A 212 16.86 -3.24 5.04
CA LEU A 212 16.41 -1.97 4.46
C LEU A 212 16.35 -0.82 5.47
N GLY A 213 16.27 -1.11 6.75
CA GLY A 213 16.30 -0.07 7.80
C GLY A 213 15.27 1.04 7.59
N ASP A 214 15.74 2.28 7.63
CA ASP A 214 14.92 3.48 7.49
C ASP A 214 14.38 3.70 6.06
N ASP A 215 14.80 2.90 5.10
CA ASP A 215 14.20 2.93 3.76
C ASP A 215 12.77 2.36 3.75
N ILE A 216 12.36 1.64 4.79
CA ILE A 216 10.97 1.20 4.96
C ILE A 216 10.14 2.37 5.46
N ILE A 217 9.27 2.90 4.59
CA ILE A 217 8.47 4.10 4.87
C ILE A 217 6.96 3.83 4.94
N HIS A 218 6.52 2.66 4.55
CA HIS A 218 5.10 2.28 4.54
C HIS A 218 4.93 0.78 4.72
N MET A 219 3.70 0.36 5.03
CA MET A 219 3.33 -1.05 5.12
C MET A 219 1.90 -1.27 4.63
N HIS A 220 1.67 -2.36 3.92
CA HIS A 220 0.39 -3.05 3.93
C HIS A 220 0.47 -4.09 5.04
N PHE A 221 -0.33 -3.86 6.08
CA PHE A 221 -0.21 -4.56 7.37
C PHE A 221 -1.50 -5.31 7.66
N ILE A 222 -1.57 -6.53 7.16
CA ILE A 222 -2.79 -7.37 7.19
C ILE A 222 -2.44 -8.79 7.60
N ASP A 223 -3.45 -9.54 7.97
CA ASP A 223 -3.33 -10.95 8.29
C ASP A 223 -3.29 -11.82 7.01
N GLY A 224 -2.87 -13.05 7.15
CA GLY A 224 -2.76 -14.03 6.07
C GLY A 224 -2.40 -15.40 6.62
N ASN A 225 -2.40 -16.44 5.77
CA ASN A 225 -2.08 -17.83 6.18
C ASN A 225 -1.18 -18.60 5.18
N PRO A 226 -0.02 -18.12 4.68
CA PRO A 226 0.43 -16.74 4.54
C PRO A 226 -0.30 -15.97 3.43
N TYR A 227 -0.97 -16.69 2.52
CA TYR A 227 -1.76 -16.09 1.44
C TYR A 227 -3.00 -15.37 1.96
N GLY A 228 -3.57 -14.53 1.11
CA GLY A 228 -4.74 -13.75 1.41
C GLY A 228 -4.40 -12.42 2.08
N HIS A 229 -5.22 -11.42 1.79
CA HIS A 229 -5.18 -10.11 2.44
C HIS A 229 -6.39 -10.04 3.36
N LEU A 230 -6.20 -10.55 4.59
CA LEU A 230 -7.25 -10.82 5.56
C LEU A 230 -7.29 -9.78 6.66
N ILE A 231 -8.47 -9.60 7.26
CA ILE A 231 -8.56 -8.86 8.52
C ILE A 231 -7.83 -9.62 9.63
N TRP A 232 -7.33 -8.90 10.62
CA TRP A 232 -6.63 -9.51 11.75
C TRP A 232 -7.56 -10.43 12.54
N GLY A 233 -7.13 -11.67 12.74
CA GLY A 233 -7.86 -12.75 13.37
C GLY A 233 -8.37 -13.82 12.42
N ASP A 234 -8.44 -13.56 11.12
CA ASP A 234 -8.88 -14.51 10.11
C ASP A 234 -7.73 -15.34 9.49
N GLY A 235 -6.50 -14.98 9.76
CA GLY A 235 -5.30 -15.68 9.32
C GLY A 235 -4.53 -16.32 10.49
N THR A 236 -3.24 -16.55 10.25
CA THR A 236 -2.35 -17.22 11.19
C THR A 236 -1.20 -16.35 11.72
N HIS A 237 -1.12 -15.09 11.27
CA HIS A 237 -0.13 -14.16 11.81
C HIS A 237 -0.51 -13.71 13.22
N ASN A 238 0.50 -13.36 14.01
CA ASN A 238 0.31 -12.84 15.35
C ASN A 238 0.44 -11.32 15.35
N LEU A 239 -0.68 -10.61 15.51
CA LEU A 239 -0.72 -9.15 15.48
C LEU A 239 0.19 -8.52 16.53
N GLU A 240 0.15 -9.02 17.77
CA GLU A 240 0.97 -8.48 18.85
C GLU A 240 2.47 -8.61 18.55
N GLU A 241 2.91 -9.76 18.06
CA GLU A 241 4.31 -9.96 17.67
C GLU A 241 4.73 -9.05 16.52
N PHE A 242 3.86 -8.84 15.52
CA PHE A 242 4.13 -7.95 14.41
C PHE A 242 4.24 -6.48 14.88
N LEU A 243 3.32 -6.05 15.75
CA LEU A 243 3.36 -4.69 16.33
C LEU A 243 4.60 -4.48 17.20
N LYS A 244 4.99 -5.48 18.00
CA LYS A 244 6.23 -5.42 18.77
C LYS A 244 7.47 -5.35 17.87
N ALA A 245 7.47 -6.09 16.75
CA ALA A 245 8.57 -6.06 15.81
C ALA A 245 8.74 -4.67 15.18
N ILE A 246 7.67 -4.05 14.70
CA ILE A 246 7.76 -2.69 14.12
C ILE A 246 8.22 -1.66 15.18
N ASN A 247 7.79 -1.80 16.42
CA ASN A 247 8.22 -0.92 17.52
C ASN A 247 9.70 -1.10 17.86
N ARG A 248 10.22 -2.33 17.87
CA ARG A 248 11.66 -2.58 18.09
C ARG A 248 12.53 -1.83 17.11
N HIS A 249 12.07 -1.69 15.87
CA HIS A 249 12.80 -0.98 14.81
C HIS A 249 12.45 0.51 14.71
N GLY A 250 11.63 1.02 15.61
CA GLY A 250 11.27 2.44 15.66
C GLY A 250 10.38 2.91 14.52
N TYR A 251 9.65 1.99 13.87
CA TYR A 251 8.74 2.35 12.79
C TYR A 251 7.52 3.11 13.33
N LYS A 252 7.26 4.28 12.77
CA LYS A 252 6.13 5.16 13.14
C LYS A 252 5.28 5.57 11.95
N GLY A 253 5.48 4.92 10.80
CA GLY A 253 4.70 5.16 9.59
C GLY A 253 3.31 4.55 9.65
N TYR A 254 2.60 4.66 8.54
CA TYR A 254 1.25 4.14 8.42
C TYR A 254 1.23 2.61 8.28
N LEU A 255 0.11 2.03 8.67
CA LEU A 255 -0.23 0.63 8.54
C LEU A 255 -1.47 0.53 7.64
N GLY A 256 -1.25 0.36 6.34
CA GLY A 256 -2.33 0.26 5.36
C GLY A 256 -3.07 -1.05 5.48
N GLN A 257 -4.39 -0.98 5.57
CA GLN A 257 -5.25 -2.14 5.72
C GLN A 257 -5.75 -2.60 4.35
N GLU A 258 -4.85 -3.22 3.58
CA GLU A 258 -5.14 -3.71 2.23
C GLU A 258 -5.90 -5.04 2.30
N ILE A 259 -7.21 -4.95 2.45
CA ILE A 259 -8.11 -6.08 2.54
C ILE A 259 -8.67 -6.35 1.14
N THR A 260 -8.47 -7.54 0.59
CA THR A 260 -8.83 -7.83 -0.80
C THR A 260 -9.63 -9.12 -1.01
N GLU A 261 -9.85 -9.91 0.04
CA GLU A 261 -10.62 -11.15 -0.10
C GLU A 261 -12.09 -10.88 -0.44
N PHE A 262 -12.62 -11.60 -1.41
CA PHE A 262 -13.98 -11.40 -1.90
C PHE A 262 -15.07 -11.62 -0.84
N ASP A 263 -14.82 -12.43 0.16
CA ASP A 263 -15.79 -12.67 1.23
C ASP A 263 -16.10 -11.39 2.02
N TYR A 264 -15.16 -10.47 2.13
CA TYR A 264 -15.39 -9.18 2.80
C TYR A 264 -16.21 -8.19 1.96
N PHE A 265 -16.32 -8.40 0.65
CA PHE A 265 -17.05 -7.51 -0.26
C PHE A 265 -18.58 -7.53 -0.01
N LYS A 266 -19.08 -8.55 0.67
CA LYS A 266 -20.51 -8.66 1.03
C LYS A 266 -20.88 -7.70 2.15
N ASP A 267 -19.98 -7.47 3.10
CA ASP A 267 -20.17 -6.57 4.23
C ASP A 267 -18.82 -5.96 4.65
N PRO A 268 -18.29 -5.04 3.84
CA PRO A 268 -16.95 -4.49 4.09
C PRO A 268 -16.87 -3.63 5.36
N ALA A 269 -17.95 -2.94 5.71
CA ALA A 269 -17.99 -2.12 6.93
C ALA A 269 -17.86 -2.99 8.19
N ARG A 270 -18.47 -4.16 8.20
CA ARG A 270 -18.33 -5.13 9.30
C ARG A 270 -16.90 -5.66 9.38
N ALA A 271 -16.28 -5.97 8.24
CA ALA A 271 -14.89 -6.40 8.20
C ALA A 271 -13.96 -5.35 8.82
N ASP A 272 -14.13 -4.08 8.47
CA ASP A 272 -13.32 -3.00 9.03
C ASP A 272 -13.55 -2.78 10.53
N LYS A 273 -14.78 -2.91 11.01
CA LYS A 273 -15.05 -2.84 12.45
C LYS A 273 -14.38 -3.98 13.21
N GLN A 274 -14.42 -5.19 12.70
CA GLN A 274 -13.75 -6.34 13.31
C GLN A 274 -12.23 -6.17 13.27
N ASN A 275 -11.69 -5.67 12.17
CA ASN A 275 -10.27 -5.41 12.03
C ASN A 275 -9.79 -4.34 13.03
N MET A 276 -10.51 -3.22 13.14
CA MET A 276 -10.19 -2.17 14.12
C MET A 276 -10.25 -2.72 15.55
N LYS A 277 -11.22 -3.57 15.86
CA LYS A 277 -11.35 -4.19 17.19
C LYS A 277 -10.10 -4.97 17.58
N ALA A 278 -9.45 -5.65 16.64
CA ALA A 278 -8.21 -6.36 16.91
C ALA A 278 -7.08 -5.43 17.34
N TYR A 279 -7.08 -4.18 16.89
CA TYR A 279 -6.05 -3.19 17.24
C TYR A 279 -6.34 -2.43 18.54
N GLU A 280 -7.59 -2.35 19.01
CA GLU A 280 -8.01 -1.43 20.08
C GLU A 280 -7.19 -1.54 21.35
N THR A 281 -6.82 -2.75 21.75
CA THR A 281 -6.03 -2.98 22.96
C THR A 281 -4.60 -2.46 22.85
N PHE A 282 -4.09 -2.25 21.65
CA PHE A 282 -2.73 -1.77 21.36
C PHE A 282 -2.65 -0.28 21.05
N ILE A 283 -3.77 0.41 20.95
CA ILE A 283 -3.82 1.85 20.64
C ILE A 283 -3.56 2.67 21.92
N ARG A 284 -2.65 3.67 21.81
CA ARG A 284 -2.31 4.64 22.85
C ARG A 284 -3.48 5.57 23.16
#